data_7baa9808007f37b3c0a84d1909fb5d85
#
_entry.id   7baa9808007f37b3c0a84d1909fb5d85
#
_cell.length_a   1.000
_cell.length_b   1.000
_cell.length_c   1.000
_cell.angle_alpha   90.00
_cell.angle_beta   90.00
_cell.angle_gamma   90.00
#
_symmetry.space_group_name_H-M   'P 1'
#
loop_
_entity.id
_entity.type
_entity.pdbx_description
1 polymer ?
#
loop_
_entity_poly.entity_id
_entity_poly.type
_entity_poly.pdbx_seq_one_letter_code
_entity_poly.pdbx_strand_id
1 'polypeptide(L)'
;TLSQASNLVFVIRRRKKNDEGKPSKAEVGSWVIGYWVPEEHFEINVWNCFENRYKRILKGEREITSMFAQKPVDYFEDNVSLYNTSATSIPVTDNSIDYVFIDPPHANRVLYVEQSLMWNSWLNLDGEIQWNKEIIVTEAKKRKEKNIDDYNYLLDLSFAELRRVLKHGKHLSMAFNCLDDGTWIKILNLFTKHGFTITDITPLEYSATSVVQDNRKNALKTDFVLTFQNTELTNIAEITFKDSFAELINIISDLLSRHPRYELYNVMNEIFGETLRDGYIYKVSDIIKVYNEITKQRRSVD
;
A
#
# COMPACT_ATOMS: atom_id res chain seq x y z
N THR A 1 19.67 3.92 10.75
CA THR A 1 20.67 4.98 10.65
C THR A 1 21.47 4.87 9.36
N LEU A 2 22.12 3.75 9.10
CA LEU A 2 22.92 3.54 7.88
C LEU A 2 22.08 3.65 6.61
N SER A 3 20.92 3.02 6.55
CA SER A 3 19.98 3.15 5.43
C SER A 3 19.57 4.60 5.19
N GLN A 4 19.29 5.33 6.25
CA GLN A 4 18.93 6.74 6.11
C GLN A 4 20.12 7.61 5.66
N ALA A 5 21.31 7.37 6.20
CA ALA A 5 22.50 8.12 5.80
C ALA A 5 22.89 7.85 4.35
N SER A 6 22.76 6.59 3.89
CA SER A 6 23.05 6.23 2.49
C SER A 6 21.97 6.64 1.50
N ASN A 7 20.69 6.76 1.95
CA ASN A 7 19.60 7.19 1.09
C ASN A 7 19.41 8.72 1.06
N LEU A 8 20.08 9.45 1.95
CA LEU A 8 19.94 10.90 2.09
C LEU A 8 21.10 11.64 1.40
N VAL A 9 21.38 11.25 0.18
CA VAL A 9 22.18 12.08 -0.70
C VAL A 9 21.27 13.15 -1.27
N PHE A 10 21.39 14.39 -0.80
CA PHE A 10 20.60 15.50 -1.32
C PHE A 10 21.20 15.96 -2.62
N VAL A 11 20.39 15.97 -3.66
CA VAL A 11 20.76 16.55 -4.95
C VAL A 11 20.84 18.06 -4.82
N ILE A 12 21.98 18.62 -5.15
CA ILE A 12 22.11 20.07 -5.31
C ILE A 12 21.48 20.44 -6.65
N ARG A 13 20.33 21.10 -6.58
CA ARG A 13 19.70 21.67 -7.79
C ARG A 13 20.18 23.09 -7.95
N ARG A 14 20.86 23.35 -9.08
CA ARG A 14 21.09 24.72 -9.52
C ARG A 14 19.88 25.17 -10.31
N ARG A 15 19.19 26.21 -9.84
CA ARG A 15 18.18 26.87 -10.67
C ARG A 15 18.85 27.45 -11.93
N LYS A 16 18.08 27.50 -13.02
CA LYS A 16 18.49 28.21 -14.22
C LYS A 16 18.90 29.64 -13.83
N LYS A 17 19.89 30.18 -14.55
CA LYS A 17 20.37 31.56 -14.36
C LYS A 17 19.18 32.49 -14.15
N ASN A 18 19.26 33.39 -13.15
CA ASN A 18 18.28 34.45 -12.99
C ASN A 18 18.29 35.37 -14.21
N ASP A 19 17.34 36.30 -14.35
CA ASP A 19 17.23 37.22 -15.49
C ASP A 19 18.48 38.08 -15.67
N GLU A 20 19.36 38.18 -14.67
CA GLU A 20 20.65 38.86 -14.71
C GLU A 20 21.82 37.97 -15.15
N GLY A 21 21.55 36.72 -15.53
CA GLY A 21 22.58 35.78 -15.98
C GLY A 21 23.49 35.23 -14.87
N LYS A 22 23.26 35.56 -13.60
CA LYS A 22 24.04 35.07 -12.46
C LYS A 22 23.53 33.68 -12.04
N PRO A 23 24.44 32.75 -11.66
CA PRO A 23 24.00 31.47 -11.11
C PRO A 23 23.19 31.70 -9.83
N SER A 24 21.98 31.19 -9.78
CA SER A 24 21.16 31.22 -8.56
C SER A 24 21.84 30.42 -7.45
N LYS A 25 21.53 30.74 -6.19
CA LYS A 25 21.98 29.95 -5.05
C LYS A 25 21.63 28.48 -5.26
N ALA A 26 22.59 27.61 -4.98
CA ALA A 26 22.35 26.17 -4.99
C ALA A 26 21.24 25.86 -3.97
N GLU A 27 20.18 25.22 -4.42
CA GLU A 27 19.10 24.75 -3.56
C GLU A 27 19.22 23.25 -3.33
N VAL A 28 19.00 22.86 -2.09
CA VAL A 28 18.89 21.44 -1.74
C VAL A 28 17.60 20.92 -2.35
N GLY A 29 17.75 20.02 -3.30
CA GLY A 29 16.60 19.30 -3.85
C GLY A 29 16.12 18.20 -2.90
N SER A 30 14.88 17.77 -3.06
CA SER A 30 14.41 16.57 -2.41
C SER A 30 15.25 15.38 -2.87
N TRP A 31 15.58 14.49 -1.92
CA TRP A 31 16.28 13.25 -2.21
C TRP A 31 15.46 12.37 -3.19
N VAL A 32 16.18 11.62 -4.02
CA VAL A 32 15.61 10.62 -4.90
C VAL A 32 15.90 9.25 -4.30
N ILE A 33 14.88 8.42 -4.15
CA ILE A 33 15.07 7.04 -3.68
C ILE A 33 15.85 6.27 -4.74
N GLY A 34 17.03 5.77 -4.39
CA GLY A 34 17.86 4.97 -5.28
C GLY A 34 19.27 4.81 -4.76
N TYR A 35 19.97 3.79 -5.26
CA TYR A 35 21.38 3.54 -4.96
C TYR A 35 22.26 4.22 -6.01
N TRP A 36 22.19 5.55 -6.08
CA TRP A 36 23.02 6.33 -6.96
C TRP A 36 23.57 7.56 -6.23
N VAL A 37 24.76 7.96 -6.58
CA VAL A 37 25.41 9.15 -6.04
C VAL A 37 25.39 10.22 -7.14
N PRO A 38 24.67 11.33 -6.97
CA PRO A 38 24.68 12.41 -7.94
C PRO A 38 26.04 13.11 -7.95
N GLU A 39 26.38 13.74 -9.09
CA GLU A 39 27.66 14.47 -9.26
C GLU A 39 27.83 15.58 -8.22
N GLU A 40 26.77 16.33 -7.94
CA GLU A 40 26.74 17.35 -6.90
C GLU A 40 25.76 16.92 -5.80
N HIS A 41 26.29 16.70 -4.62
CA HIS A 41 25.53 16.30 -3.44
C HIS A 41 26.21 16.79 -2.16
N PHE A 42 25.49 16.76 -1.05
CA PHE A 42 26.10 16.86 0.27
C PHE A 42 25.60 15.71 1.16
N GLU A 43 26.45 15.30 2.04
CA GLU A 43 26.17 14.23 2.98
C GLU A 43 25.56 14.79 4.27
N ILE A 44 24.67 14.00 4.85
CA ILE A 44 24.16 14.30 6.19
C ILE A 44 25.11 13.71 7.22
N ASN A 45 25.33 14.44 8.29
CA ASN A 45 26.09 13.94 9.44
C ASN A 45 25.44 12.64 9.95
N VAL A 46 26.20 11.54 9.88
CA VAL A 46 25.75 10.21 10.28
C VAL A 46 25.34 10.17 11.75
N TRP A 47 26.06 10.92 12.62
CA TRP A 47 25.73 11.01 14.03
C TRP A 47 24.35 11.62 14.27
N ASN A 48 23.99 12.68 13.57
CA ASN A 48 22.67 13.29 13.66
C ASN A 48 21.57 12.31 13.22
N CYS A 49 21.83 11.51 12.18
CA CYS A 49 20.93 10.46 11.74
C CYS A 49 20.78 9.37 12.83
N PHE A 50 21.88 8.97 13.46
CA PHE A 50 21.88 7.99 14.54
C PHE A 50 21.10 8.50 15.75
N GLU A 51 21.44 9.70 16.26
CA GLU A 51 20.78 10.28 17.42
C GLU A 51 19.27 10.44 17.25
N ASN A 52 18.85 10.91 16.08
CA ASN A 52 17.43 11.05 15.76
C ASN A 52 16.70 9.69 15.74
N ARG A 53 17.33 8.63 15.22
CA ARG A 53 16.75 7.27 15.24
C ARG A 53 16.74 6.68 16.62
N TYR A 54 17.82 6.84 17.38
CA TYR A 54 17.90 6.41 18.76
C TYR A 54 16.78 7.02 19.62
N LYS A 55 16.58 8.34 19.54
CA LYS A 55 15.49 9.02 20.24
C LYS A 55 14.10 8.47 19.89
N ARG A 56 13.88 8.13 18.60
CA ARG A 56 12.62 7.52 18.16
C ARG A 56 12.43 6.10 18.70
N ILE A 57 13.46 5.29 18.72
CA ILE A 57 13.43 3.93 19.29
C ILE A 57 13.11 4.01 20.77
N LEU A 58 13.82 4.85 21.55
CA LEU A 58 13.54 5.04 22.97
C LEU A 58 12.11 5.51 23.26
N LYS A 59 11.56 6.36 22.37
CA LYS A 59 10.16 6.76 22.49
C LYS A 59 9.24 5.57 22.28
N GLY A 60 9.42 4.80 21.21
CA GLY A 60 8.62 3.60 20.93
C GLY A 60 8.71 2.55 22.04
N GLU A 61 9.90 2.29 22.56
CA GLU A 61 10.08 1.37 23.69
C GLU A 61 9.33 1.83 24.95
N ARG A 62 9.37 3.12 25.27
CA ARG A 62 8.60 3.67 26.41
C ARG A 62 7.10 3.51 26.20
N GLU A 63 6.60 3.76 24.99
CA GLU A 63 5.19 3.57 24.66
C GLU A 63 4.79 2.08 24.82
N ILE A 64 5.55 1.16 24.25
CA ILE A 64 5.32 -0.28 24.39
C ILE A 64 5.37 -0.70 25.86
N THR A 65 6.41 -0.32 26.59
CA THR A 65 6.54 -0.64 28.03
C THR A 65 5.34 -0.12 28.81
N SER A 66 4.88 1.09 28.51
CA SER A 66 3.69 1.67 29.17
C SER A 66 2.40 0.88 28.84
N MET A 67 2.23 0.49 27.57
CA MET A 67 1.05 -0.28 27.12
C MET A 67 0.99 -1.67 27.75
N PHE A 68 2.15 -2.29 27.98
CA PHE A 68 2.27 -3.66 28.50
C PHE A 68 2.75 -3.74 29.95
N ALA A 69 2.80 -2.62 30.67
CA ALA A 69 3.30 -2.53 32.05
C ALA A 69 2.61 -3.48 33.04
N GLN A 70 1.36 -3.87 32.77
CA GLN A 70 0.57 -4.79 33.59
C GLN A 70 0.56 -6.24 33.06
N LYS A 71 1.29 -6.52 31.98
CA LYS A 71 1.39 -7.87 31.42
C LYS A 71 2.55 -8.63 32.04
N PRO A 72 2.49 -9.98 32.09
CA PRO A 72 3.63 -10.81 32.50
C PRO A 72 4.87 -10.53 31.62
N VAL A 73 6.05 -10.79 32.18
CA VAL A 73 7.35 -10.55 31.48
C VAL A 73 7.45 -11.42 30.22
N ASP A 74 6.92 -12.62 30.23
CA ASP A 74 6.86 -13.61 29.17
C ASP A 74 5.66 -13.48 28.23
N TYR A 75 4.87 -12.40 28.38
CA TYR A 75 3.64 -12.18 27.62
C TYR A 75 3.82 -12.35 26.12
N PHE A 76 4.90 -11.81 25.56
CA PHE A 76 5.17 -11.91 24.12
C PHE A 76 5.60 -13.31 23.70
N GLU A 77 6.38 -14.01 24.52
CA GLU A 77 6.81 -15.38 24.26
C GLU A 77 5.62 -16.35 24.20
N ASP A 78 4.64 -16.15 25.07
CA ASP A 78 3.44 -16.98 25.15
C ASP A 78 2.37 -16.62 24.11
N ASN A 79 2.35 -15.36 23.63
CA ASN A 79 1.23 -14.85 22.81
C ASN A 79 1.61 -14.42 21.40
N VAL A 80 2.91 -14.43 21.03
CA VAL A 80 3.38 -14.02 19.71
C VAL A 80 4.25 -15.10 19.10
N SER A 81 3.89 -15.54 17.90
CA SER A 81 4.71 -16.47 17.11
C SER A 81 5.22 -15.78 15.84
N LEU A 82 6.51 -15.81 15.62
CA LEU A 82 7.17 -15.25 14.44
C LEU A 82 7.66 -16.36 13.52
N TYR A 83 7.25 -16.32 12.26
CA TYR A 83 7.64 -17.28 11.24
C TYR A 83 8.39 -16.59 10.11
N ASN A 84 9.55 -17.12 9.75
CA ASN A 84 10.27 -16.73 8.53
C ASN A 84 9.89 -17.70 7.41
N THR A 85 8.82 -17.39 6.69
CA THR A 85 8.26 -18.27 5.67
C THR A 85 7.68 -17.48 4.49
N SER A 86 7.32 -18.21 3.42
CA SER A 86 6.63 -17.61 2.28
C SER A 86 5.13 -17.47 2.55
N ALA A 87 4.52 -16.40 2.04
CA ALA A 87 3.07 -16.26 2.05
C ALA A 87 2.33 -17.35 1.25
N THR A 88 3.05 -18.07 0.38
CA THR A 88 2.52 -19.21 -0.38
C THR A 88 2.57 -20.54 0.38
N SER A 89 3.13 -20.56 1.59
CA SER A 89 3.24 -21.77 2.43
C SER A 89 3.42 -21.35 3.89
N ILE A 90 2.34 -21.17 4.61
CA ILE A 90 2.32 -20.71 6.01
C ILE A 90 2.32 -21.93 6.93
N PRO A 91 3.28 -22.07 7.89
CA PRO A 91 3.40 -23.26 8.76
C PRO A 91 2.34 -23.24 9.87
N VAL A 92 1.08 -23.14 9.49
CA VAL A 92 -0.07 -23.07 10.39
C VAL A 92 -1.11 -24.10 9.92
N THR A 93 -1.78 -24.72 10.87
CA THR A 93 -2.83 -25.75 10.61
C THR A 93 -3.99 -25.15 9.82
N ASP A 94 -4.63 -25.96 8.97
CA ASP A 94 -5.83 -25.58 8.24
C ASP A 94 -6.94 -25.12 9.21
N ASN A 95 -7.72 -24.13 8.79
CA ASN A 95 -8.84 -23.61 9.54
C ASN A 95 -8.53 -23.31 11.01
N SER A 96 -7.36 -22.73 11.30
CA SER A 96 -6.92 -22.45 12.69
C SER A 96 -6.88 -20.96 13.04
N ILE A 97 -6.86 -20.08 12.04
CA ILE A 97 -6.75 -18.63 12.21
C ILE A 97 -8.13 -17.99 12.29
N ASP A 98 -8.34 -17.12 13.27
CA ASP A 98 -9.60 -16.41 13.45
C ASP A 98 -9.71 -15.10 12.68
N TYR A 99 -8.57 -14.46 12.37
CA TYR A 99 -8.52 -13.22 11.61
C TYR A 99 -7.17 -13.04 10.92
N VAL A 100 -7.19 -12.52 9.70
CA VAL A 100 -5.99 -12.21 8.92
C VAL A 100 -6.00 -10.73 8.56
N PHE A 101 -4.83 -10.07 8.69
CA PHE A 101 -4.58 -8.75 8.14
C PHE A 101 -3.38 -8.80 7.21
N ILE A 102 -3.51 -8.27 6.00
CA ILE A 102 -2.45 -8.23 5.00
C ILE A 102 -2.30 -6.84 4.39
N ASP A 103 -1.05 -6.53 4.01
CA ASP A 103 -0.68 -5.42 3.15
C ASP A 103 0.16 -6.00 2.00
N PRO A 104 -0.48 -6.41 0.88
CA PRO A 104 0.21 -7.08 -0.20
C PRO A 104 1.13 -6.13 -0.96
N PRO A 105 2.23 -6.63 -1.54
CA PRO A 105 3.11 -5.79 -2.33
C PRO A 105 2.40 -5.26 -3.59
N HIS A 106 2.57 -3.97 -3.84
CA HIS A 106 1.98 -3.27 -4.99
C HIS A 106 2.86 -3.37 -6.24
N ALA A 107 2.89 -4.53 -6.85
CA ALA A 107 3.58 -4.82 -8.12
C ALA A 107 5.02 -4.24 -8.19
N ASN A 108 5.23 -3.15 -8.92
CA ASN A 108 6.55 -2.56 -9.18
C ASN A 108 6.94 -1.40 -8.25
N ARG A 109 6.19 -1.14 -7.17
CA ARG A 109 6.44 0.04 -6.32
C ARG A 109 7.65 -0.11 -5.42
N VAL A 110 7.89 -1.29 -4.87
CA VAL A 110 8.95 -1.54 -3.89
C VAL A 110 9.66 -2.84 -4.21
N LEU A 111 10.97 -2.78 -4.43
CA LEU A 111 11.84 -3.93 -4.61
C LEU A 111 12.44 -4.29 -3.25
N TYR A 112 11.73 -5.12 -2.49
CA TYR A 112 12.05 -5.40 -1.08
C TYR A 112 13.38 -6.13 -0.92
N VAL A 113 13.69 -7.06 -1.81
CA VAL A 113 14.95 -7.82 -1.75
C VAL A 113 16.14 -6.88 -1.96
N GLU A 114 16.09 -6.01 -2.97
CA GLU A 114 17.16 -5.04 -3.23
C GLU A 114 17.33 -4.09 -2.03
N GLN A 115 16.25 -3.67 -1.40
CA GLN A 115 16.31 -2.80 -0.22
C GLN A 115 16.83 -3.52 1.01
N SER A 116 16.59 -4.82 1.14
CA SER A 116 17.06 -5.63 2.26
C SER A 116 18.56 -5.96 2.20
N LEU A 117 19.19 -5.85 1.03
CA LEU A 117 20.61 -6.18 0.85
C LEU A 117 21.54 -5.45 1.81
N MET A 118 21.26 -4.19 2.10
CA MET A 118 22.04 -3.41 3.06
C MET A 118 21.94 -4.00 4.47
N TRP A 119 20.72 -4.35 4.90
CA TRP A 119 20.51 -4.96 6.21
C TRP A 119 21.20 -6.31 6.33
N ASN A 120 21.00 -7.15 5.31
CA ASN A 120 21.59 -8.47 5.25
C ASN A 120 23.13 -8.41 5.32
N SER A 121 23.73 -7.49 4.56
CA SER A 121 25.18 -7.30 4.56
C SER A 121 25.73 -6.84 5.92
N TRP A 122 25.06 -5.90 6.59
CA TRP A 122 25.51 -5.36 7.85
C TRP A 122 25.24 -6.27 9.05
N LEU A 123 24.16 -7.03 9.00
CA LEU A 123 23.78 -7.96 10.06
C LEU A 123 24.40 -9.35 9.86
N ASN A 124 25.19 -9.52 8.79
CA ASN A 124 25.77 -10.80 8.41
C ASN A 124 24.74 -11.93 8.32
N LEU A 125 23.58 -11.59 7.72
CA LEU A 125 22.51 -12.55 7.48
C LEU A 125 22.82 -13.29 6.19
N ASP A 126 23.55 -14.38 6.30
CA ASP A 126 24.01 -15.23 5.18
C ASP A 126 22.89 -16.11 4.59
N GLY A 127 21.63 -15.80 4.88
CA GLY A 127 20.50 -16.50 4.32
C GLY A 127 20.46 -16.38 2.79
N GLU A 128 20.15 -17.45 2.10
CA GLU A 128 19.92 -17.43 0.66
C GLU A 128 18.83 -16.44 0.32
N ILE A 129 19.18 -15.37 -0.35
CA ILE A 129 18.24 -14.39 -0.85
C ILE A 129 17.41 -15.04 -1.94
N GLN A 130 16.13 -15.28 -1.66
CA GLN A 130 15.23 -16.00 -2.57
C GLN A 130 14.58 -15.03 -3.56
N TRP A 131 15.36 -14.54 -4.50
CA TRP A 131 14.94 -13.60 -5.53
C TRP A 131 13.70 -14.03 -6.31
N ASN A 132 13.56 -15.32 -6.55
CA ASN A 132 12.47 -15.90 -7.32
C ASN A 132 11.15 -16.02 -6.54
N LYS A 133 11.19 -15.93 -5.21
CA LYS A 133 9.99 -16.01 -4.36
C LYS A 133 9.38 -14.64 -4.03
N GLU A 134 10.07 -13.56 -4.34
CA GLU A 134 9.54 -12.23 -4.12
C GLU A 134 8.32 -11.95 -5.02
N ILE A 135 7.25 -11.42 -4.45
CA ILE A 135 6.00 -11.11 -5.18
C ILE A 135 6.06 -9.68 -5.69
N ILE A 136 6.72 -9.48 -6.81
CA ILE A 136 6.92 -8.17 -7.45
C ILE A 136 6.85 -8.26 -8.97
N VAL A 137 6.76 -7.09 -9.61
CA VAL A 137 7.02 -6.90 -11.04
C VAL A 137 8.24 -6.02 -11.22
N THR A 138 9.19 -6.40 -12.07
CA THR A 138 10.36 -5.58 -12.36
C THR A 138 10.79 -5.68 -13.82
N GLU A 139 11.30 -4.58 -14.37
CA GLU A 139 11.90 -4.54 -15.71
C GLU A 139 13.41 -4.84 -15.70
N ALA A 140 13.97 -5.20 -14.54
CA ALA A 140 15.39 -5.49 -14.39
C ALA A 140 15.80 -6.67 -15.29
N LYS A 141 16.80 -6.46 -16.15
CA LYS A 141 17.26 -7.46 -17.14
C LYS A 141 17.67 -8.79 -16.53
N LYS A 142 18.14 -8.79 -15.29
CA LYS A 142 18.56 -9.99 -14.55
C LYS A 142 17.42 -10.73 -13.87
N ARG A 143 16.20 -10.18 -13.90
CA ARG A 143 15.01 -10.71 -13.20
C ARG A 143 13.79 -10.70 -14.14
N LYS A 144 13.99 -11.13 -15.39
CA LYS A 144 12.93 -11.14 -16.43
C LYS A 144 11.76 -12.04 -16.09
N GLU A 145 11.97 -13.04 -15.25
CA GLU A 145 10.94 -13.94 -14.73
C GLU A 145 9.94 -13.21 -13.82
N LYS A 146 10.34 -12.08 -13.20
CA LYS A 146 9.50 -11.27 -12.32
C LYS A 146 8.60 -10.32 -13.11
N ASN A 147 7.77 -10.88 -13.97
CA ASN A 147 6.78 -10.21 -14.78
C ASN A 147 5.40 -10.25 -14.13
N ILE A 148 4.39 -9.72 -14.82
CA ILE A 148 3.02 -9.66 -14.31
C ILE A 148 2.38 -11.04 -14.14
N ASP A 149 2.79 -12.03 -14.94
CA ASP A 149 2.24 -13.38 -14.85
C ASP A 149 2.77 -14.10 -13.62
N ASP A 150 4.07 -13.99 -13.32
CA ASP A 150 4.68 -14.51 -12.10
C ASP A 150 4.09 -13.84 -10.86
N TYR A 151 3.91 -12.52 -10.88
CA TYR A 151 3.26 -11.79 -9.80
C TYR A 151 1.84 -12.30 -9.53
N ASN A 152 1.02 -12.44 -10.55
CA ASN A 152 -0.33 -12.95 -10.44
C ASN A 152 -0.37 -14.41 -9.95
N TYR A 153 0.55 -15.24 -10.41
CA TYR A 153 0.67 -16.63 -9.99
C TYR A 153 1.02 -16.74 -8.49
N LEU A 154 2.01 -15.99 -8.02
CA LEU A 154 2.41 -16.01 -6.61
C LEU A 154 1.33 -15.42 -5.69
N LEU A 155 0.60 -14.40 -6.15
CA LEU A 155 -0.57 -13.90 -5.44
C LEU A 155 -1.66 -14.97 -5.34
N ASP A 156 -1.96 -15.64 -6.43
CA ASP A 156 -2.97 -16.71 -6.46
C ASP A 156 -2.65 -17.82 -5.45
N LEU A 157 -1.39 -18.28 -5.41
CA LEU A 157 -0.93 -19.24 -4.41
C LEU A 157 -1.06 -18.69 -2.97
N SER A 158 -0.73 -17.42 -2.76
CA SER A 158 -0.85 -16.81 -1.45
C SER A 158 -2.30 -16.71 -0.98
N PHE A 159 -3.23 -16.38 -1.89
CA PHE A 159 -4.66 -16.34 -1.56
C PHE A 159 -5.25 -17.72 -1.29
N ALA A 160 -4.80 -18.76 -2.02
CA ALA A 160 -5.16 -20.13 -1.72
C ALA A 160 -4.70 -20.52 -0.30
N GLU A 161 -3.50 -20.11 0.08
CA GLU A 161 -2.94 -20.39 1.40
C GLU A 161 -3.68 -19.62 2.53
N LEU A 162 -4.03 -18.35 2.29
CA LEU A 162 -4.87 -17.58 3.21
C LEU A 162 -6.24 -18.23 3.40
N ARG A 163 -6.82 -18.75 2.32
CA ARG A 163 -8.06 -19.54 2.37
C ARG A 163 -7.92 -20.78 3.22
N ARG A 164 -6.82 -21.51 3.10
CA ARG A 164 -6.54 -22.74 3.84
C ARG A 164 -6.46 -22.49 5.36
N VAL A 165 -5.74 -21.44 5.77
CA VAL A 165 -5.47 -21.21 7.21
C VAL A 165 -6.63 -20.52 7.93
N LEU A 166 -7.39 -19.63 7.23
CA LEU A 166 -8.47 -18.87 7.84
C LEU A 166 -9.71 -19.74 8.07
N LYS A 167 -10.24 -19.77 9.29
CA LYS A 167 -11.46 -20.49 9.62
C LYS A 167 -12.63 -20.02 8.76
N HIS A 168 -13.51 -20.97 8.43
CA HIS A 168 -14.76 -20.67 7.74
C HIS A 168 -15.61 -19.65 8.51
N GLY A 169 -16.24 -18.71 7.80
CA GLY A 169 -17.02 -17.62 8.38
C GLY A 169 -16.21 -16.50 9.02
N LYS A 170 -14.89 -16.62 9.09
CA LYS A 170 -13.99 -15.60 9.64
C LYS A 170 -13.53 -14.61 8.57
N HIS A 171 -12.87 -13.53 9.00
CA HIS A 171 -12.58 -12.38 8.14
C HIS A 171 -11.09 -12.19 7.86
N LEU A 172 -10.83 -11.68 6.66
CA LEU A 172 -9.54 -11.19 6.24
C LEU A 172 -9.68 -9.72 5.86
N SER A 173 -8.80 -8.85 6.35
CA SER A 173 -8.71 -7.46 5.91
C SER A 173 -7.42 -7.20 5.17
N MET A 174 -7.51 -6.46 4.08
CA MET A 174 -6.40 -6.11 3.22
C MET A 174 -6.29 -4.60 3.09
N ALA A 175 -5.11 -4.04 3.41
CA ALA A 175 -4.81 -2.65 3.05
C ALA A 175 -4.55 -2.56 1.55
N PHE A 176 -5.21 -1.64 0.86
CA PHE A 176 -5.12 -1.53 -0.59
C PHE A 176 -5.25 -0.11 -1.10
N ASN A 177 -4.36 0.28 -2.00
CA ASN A 177 -4.42 1.55 -2.71
C ASN A 177 -3.85 1.38 -4.11
N CYS A 178 -4.68 1.54 -5.12
CA CYS A 178 -4.26 1.50 -6.51
C CYS A 178 -5.07 2.47 -7.36
N LEU A 179 -4.42 3.11 -8.34
CA LEU A 179 -5.08 3.95 -9.34
C LEU A 179 -5.40 3.18 -10.63
N ASP A 180 -4.81 2.00 -10.79
CA ASP A 180 -5.01 1.17 -11.96
C ASP A 180 -6.29 0.34 -11.84
N ASP A 181 -7.26 0.59 -12.71
CA ASP A 181 -8.55 -0.10 -12.72
C ASP A 181 -8.40 -1.61 -12.93
N GLY A 182 -7.45 -2.02 -13.78
CA GLY A 182 -7.18 -3.41 -14.04
C GLY A 182 -6.67 -4.17 -12.81
N THR A 183 -5.94 -3.51 -11.94
CA THR A 183 -5.46 -4.10 -10.68
C THR A 183 -6.61 -4.29 -9.69
N TRP A 184 -7.55 -3.33 -9.60
CA TRP A 184 -8.73 -3.47 -8.74
C TRP A 184 -9.54 -4.71 -9.09
N ILE A 185 -9.93 -4.83 -10.36
CA ILE A 185 -10.78 -5.95 -10.79
C ILE A 185 -10.08 -7.31 -10.63
N LYS A 186 -8.77 -7.37 -10.89
CA LYS A 186 -7.98 -8.60 -10.71
C LYS A 186 -7.93 -9.03 -9.24
N ILE A 187 -7.64 -8.11 -8.33
CA ILE A 187 -7.58 -8.42 -6.89
C ILE A 187 -8.94 -8.88 -6.38
N LEU A 188 -10.02 -8.18 -6.73
CA LEU A 188 -11.37 -8.57 -6.33
C LEU A 188 -11.74 -9.95 -6.84
N ASN A 189 -11.46 -10.24 -8.12
CA ASN A 189 -11.73 -11.55 -8.71
C ASN A 189 -10.85 -12.66 -8.15
N LEU A 190 -9.63 -12.34 -7.72
CA LEU A 190 -8.77 -13.29 -7.03
C LEU A 190 -9.35 -13.71 -5.68
N PHE A 191 -9.89 -12.77 -4.90
CA PHE A 191 -10.60 -13.09 -3.66
C PHE A 191 -11.84 -13.95 -3.93
N THR A 192 -12.66 -13.54 -4.90
CA THR A 192 -13.88 -14.28 -5.29
C THR A 192 -13.56 -15.71 -5.73
N LYS A 193 -12.53 -15.90 -6.55
CA LYS A 193 -12.03 -17.21 -6.99
C LYS A 193 -11.73 -18.15 -5.82
N HIS A 194 -11.16 -17.60 -4.73
CA HIS A 194 -10.81 -18.39 -3.54
C HIS A 194 -11.92 -18.45 -2.49
N GLY A 195 -13.16 -18.09 -2.83
CA GLY A 195 -14.32 -18.21 -1.94
C GLY A 195 -14.37 -17.17 -0.83
N PHE A 196 -13.80 -15.99 -1.09
CA PHE A 196 -13.97 -14.84 -0.24
C PHE A 196 -15.06 -13.91 -0.76
N THR A 197 -15.91 -13.43 0.12
CA THR A 197 -16.94 -12.44 -0.21
C THR A 197 -16.61 -11.13 0.50
N ILE A 198 -16.64 -10.00 -0.23
CA ILE A 198 -16.40 -8.70 0.37
C ILE A 198 -17.55 -8.32 1.30
N THR A 199 -17.22 -7.84 2.50
CA THR A 199 -18.20 -7.47 3.53
C THR A 199 -18.12 -6.01 3.93
N ASP A 200 -16.94 -5.38 3.78
CA ASP A 200 -16.75 -3.99 4.15
C ASP A 200 -15.59 -3.34 3.39
N ILE A 201 -15.70 -2.02 3.20
CA ILE A 201 -14.65 -1.18 2.66
C ILE A 201 -14.54 0.06 3.53
N THR A 202 -13.45 0.17 4.26
CA THR A 202 -13.21 1.29 5.17
C THR A 202 -12.03 2.13 4.68
N PRO A 203 -12.18 3.45 4.51
CA PRO A 203 -11.03 4.31 4.23
C PRO A 203 -10.13 4.43 5.45
N LEU A 204 -8.81 4.40 5.24
CA LEU A 204 -7.83 4.69 6.28
C LEU A 204 -7.64 6.19 6.41
N GLU A 205 -7.98 6.75 7.57
CA GLU A 205 -7.68 8.14 7.88
C GLU A 205 -6.19 8.30 8.21
N TYR A 206 -5.49 9.12 7.43
CA TYR A 206 -4.10 9.45 7.72
C TYR A 206 -4.01 10.62 8.69
N SER A 207 -3.29 10.43 9.77
CA SER A 207 -2.98 11.49 10.75
C SER A 207 -1.91 12.48 10.25
N ALA A 208 -1.20 12.18 9.17
CA ALA A 208 -0.17 13.03 8.59
C ALA A 208 -0.14 12.89 7.06
N THR A 209 -0.27 14.00 6.37
CA THR A 209 -0.06 14.11 4.93
C THR A 209 1.42 13.91 4.60
N SER A 210 1.72 12.90 3.80
CA SER A 210 3.05 12.78 3.20
C SER A 210 3.20 13.83 2.10
N VAL A 211 4.25 14.64 2.16
CA VAL A 211 4.59 15.63 1.11
C VAL A 211 4.65 15.00 -0.28
N VAL A 212 4.98 13.71 -0.37
CA VAL A 212 5.02 12.95 -1.63
C VAL A 212 3.61 12.64 -2.12
N GLN A 213 2.66 12.39 -1.24
CA GLN A 213 1.26 12.14 -1.59
C GLN A 213 0.54 13.44 -1.97
N ASP A 214 0.80 14.55 -1.26
CA ASP A 214 0.20 15.85 -1.55
C ASP A 214 0.60 16.42 -2.92
N ASN A 215 1.79 16.09 -3.41
CA ASN A 215 2.30 16.57 -4.69
C ASN A 215 1.85 15.74 -5.91
N ARG A 216 1.18 14.62 -5.72
CA ARG A 216 0.63 13.83 -6.83
C ARG A 216 -0.73 14.37 -7.22
N LYS A 217 -0.81 15.07 -8.35
CA LYS A 217 -2.09 15.39 -8.98
C LYS A 217 -2.81 14.07 -9.29
N ASN A 218 -4.06 13.94 -8.84
CA ASN A 218 -4.92 12.75 -9.03
C ASN A 218 -4.51 11.49 -8.25
N ALA A 219 -3.70 11.57 -7.19
CA ALA A 219 -3.47 10.41 -6.33
C ALA A 219 -4.65 10.19 -5.38
N LEU A 220 -4.98 8.93 -5.14
CA LEU A 220 -5.78 8.56 -3.97
C LEU A 220 -4.95 8.91 -2.74
N LYS A 221 -5.43 9.87 -1.96
CA LYS A 221 -4.75 10.34 -0.74
C LYS A 221 -4.94 9.40 0.44
N THR A 222 -5.79 8.41 0.29
CA THR A 222 -6.20 7.48 1.33
C THR A 222 -6.06 6.05 0.81
N ASP A 223 -5.57 5.15 1.65
CA ASP A 223 -5.65 3.72 1.42
C ASP A 223 -7.01 3.21 1.90
N PHE A 224 -7.45 2.09 1.38
CA PHE A 224 -8.66 1.41 1.82
C PHE A 224 -8.29 0.13 2.58
N VAL A 225 -9.11 -0.21 3.55
CA VAL A 225 -9.15 -1.55 4.12
C VAL A 225 -10.34 -2.28 3.54
N LEU A 226 -10.07 -3.26 2.70
CA LEU A 226 -11.07 -4.14 2.14
C LEU A 226 -11.21 -5.35 3.06
N THR A 227 -12.40 -5.60 3.57
CA THR A 227 -12.67 -6.74 4.45
C THR A 227 -13.48 -7.80 3.72
N PHE A 228 -13.01 -9.02 3.80
CA PHE A 228 -13.61 -10.18 3.13
C PHE A 228 -13.92 -11.25 4.17
N GLN A 229 -15.02 -11.96 3.96
CA GLN A 229 -15.38 -13.14 4.74
C GLN A 229 -15.00 -14.40 3.98
N ASN A 230 -14.42 -15.36 4.68
CA ASN A 230 -14.20 -16.71 4.19
C ASN A 230 -15.52 -17.45 4.13
N THR A 231 -16.11 -17.61 2.94
CA THR A 231 -17.39 -18.24 2.71
C THR A 231 -17.23 -19.62 2.03
N GLU A 232 -18.30 -20.38 1.92
CA GLU A 232 -18.26 -21.60 1.13
C GLU A 232 -18.04 -21.28 -0.37
N LEU A 233 -17.31 -22.17 -1.06
CA LEU A 233 -17.12 -22.07 -2.51
C LEU A 233 -18.47 -22.34 -3.20
N THR A 234 -19.35 -21.36 -3.17
CA THR A 234 -20.49 -21.29 -4.07
C THR A 234 -20.06 -20.62 -5.37
N ASN A 235 -20.79 -20.85 -6.47
CA ASN A 235 -20.53 -20.17 -7.75
C ASN A 235 -20.66 -18.66 -7.59
N ILE A 236 -19.62 -18.03 -7.05
CA ILE A 236 -19.57 -16.56 -6.92
C ILE A 236 -19.26 -16.03 -8.31
N ALA A 237 -20.17 -15.22 -8.84
CA ALA A 237 -19.98 -14.59 -10.14
C ALA A 237 -18.74 -13.69 -10.13
N GLU A 238 -18.04 -13.67 -11.25
CA GLU A 238 -16.91 -12.78 -11.45
C GLU A 238 -17.38 -11.32 -11.37
N ILE A 239 -16.64 -10.52 -10.63
CA ILE A 239 -16.89 -9.06 -10.54
C ILE A 239 -16.48 -8.44 -11.88
N THR A 240 -17.35 -7.59 -12.43
CA THR A 240 -17.15 -6.95 -13.72
C THR A 240 -17.13 -5.43 -13.62
N PHE A 241 -16.63 -4.75 -14.66
CA PHE A 241 -16.82 -3.31 -14.76
C PHE A 241 -18.20 -2.99 -15.31
N LYS A 242 -18.88 -2.04 -14.65
CA LYS A 242 -20.07 -1.41 -15.21
C LYS A 242 -19.66 -0.17 -15.99
N ASP A 243 -19.97 -0.16 -17.26
CA ASP A 243 -19.65 0.96 -18.17
C ASP A 243 -20.91 1.83 -18.37
N SER A 244 -21.23 2.64 -17.35
CA SER A 244 -22.37 3.57 -17.37
C SER A 244 -21.98 4.91 -16.75
N PHE A 245 -21.32 5.75 -17.56
CA PHE A 245 -20.83 7.05 -17.12
C PHE A 245 -21.95 8.01 -16.68
N ALA A 246 -23.10 7.98 -17.38
CA ALA A 246 -24.27 8.81 -17.04
C ALA A 246 -24.86 8.42 -15.67
N GLU A 247 -24.96 7.14 -15.38
CA GLU A 247 -25.44 6.65 -14.09
C GLU A 247 -24.47 7.06 -12.96
N LEU A 248 -23.16 6.92 -13.20
CA LEU A 248 -22.13 7.32 -12.25
C LEU A 248 -22.19 8.83 -11.91
N ILE A 249 -22.43 9.68 -12.91
CA ILE A 249 -22.64 11.12 -12.69
C ILE A 249 -23.84 11.35 -11.76
N ASN A 250 -24.97 10.67 -12.00
CA ASN A 250 -26.17 10.82 -11.18
C ASN A 250 -25.92 10.36 -9.73
N ILE A 251 -25.26 9.21 -9.55
CA ILE A 251 -24.91 8.68 -8.22
C ILE A 251 -24.04 9.69 -7.47
N ILE A 252 -22.94 10.15 -8.06
CA ILE A 252 -22.01 11.06 -7.39
C ILE A 252 -22.67 12.43 -7.13
N SER A 253 -23.49 12.93 -8.06
CA SER A 253 -24.22 14.20 -7.89
C SER A 253 -25.20 14.12 -6.72
N ASP A 254 -25.92 13.02 -6.59
CA ASP A 254 -26.86 12.78 -5.50
C ASP A 254 -26.14 12.62 -4.17
N LEU A 255 -25.07 11.80 -4.11
CA LEU A 255 -24.23 11.66 -2.91
C LEU A 255 -23.70 13.00 -2.41
N LEU A 256 -23.11 13.80 -3.30
CA LEU A 256 -22.59 15.12 -2.94
C LEU A 256 -23.68 16.14 -2.62
N SER A 257 -24.89 15.97 -3.09
CA SER A 257 -26.05 16.82 -2.73
C SER A 257 -26.54 16.52 -1.32
N ARG A 258 -26.61 15.25 -0.96
CA ARG A 258 -26.95 14.80 0.39
C ARG A 258 -25.84 15.06 1.41
N HIS A 259 -24.58 14.92 0.96
CA HIS A 259 -23.38 15.03 1.79
C HIS A 259 -22.35 15.99 1.16
N PRO A 260 -22.53 17.33 1.24
CA PRO A 260 -21.68 18.31 0.56
C PRO A 260 -20.20 18.30 0.99
N ARG A 261 -19.90 17.70 2.14
CA ARG A 261 -18.53 17.60 2.70
C ARG A 261 -17.83 16.29 2.37
N TYR A 262 -18.46 15.40 1.61
CA TYR A 262 -17.82 14.15 1.22
C TYR A 262 -16.59 14.41 0.36
N GLU A 263 -15.48 13.84 0.77
CA GLU A 263 -14.27 13.75 -0.05
C GLU A 263 -14.34 12.54 -0.99
N LEU A 264 -13.42 12.47 -1.93
CA LEU A 264 -13.39 11.41 -2.94
C LEU A 264 -13.50 10.00 -2.34
N TYR A 265 -12.78 9.74 -1.24
CA TYR A 265 -12.79 8.43 -0.60
C TYR A 265 -14.15 8.08 0.03
N ASN A 266 -14.90 9.05 0.56
CA ASN A 266 -16.26 8.80 1.06
C ASN A 266 -17.19 8.38 -0.09
N VAL A 267 -17.08 9.08 -1.21
CA VAL A 267 -17.86 8.77 -2.43
C VAL A 267 -17.49 7.36 -2.95
N MET A 268 -16.20 7.03 -3.00
CA MET A 268 -15.76 5.70 -3.42
C MET A 268 -16.27 4.60 -2.48
N ASN A 269 -16.24 4.85 -1.16
CA ASN A 269 -16.72 3.89 -0.18
C ASN A 269 -18.22 3.58 -0.37
N GLU A 270 -19.05 4.62 -0.54
CA GLU A 270 -20.49 4.43 -0.77
C GLU A 270 -20.74 3.66 -2.07
N ILE A 271 -20.09 4.06 -3.16
CA ILE A 271 -20.24 3.39 -4.46
C ILE A 271 -19.84 1.93 -4.37
N PHE A 272 -18.66 1.64 -3.80
CA PHE A 272 -18.17 0.25 -3.70
C PHE A 272 -19.02 -0.58 -2.75
N GLY A 273 -19.49 0.01 -1.63
CA GLY A 273 -20.37 -0.67 -0.69
C GLY A 273 -21.69 -1.14 -1.31
N GLU A 274 -22.21 -0.41 -2.29
CA GLU A 274 -23.41 -0.79 -3.04
C GLU A 274 -23.10 -1.75 -4.18
N THR A 275 -22.17 -1.37 -5.08
CA THR A 275 -21.97 -2.07 -6.35
C THR A 275 -21.29 -3.42 -6.23
N LEU A 276 -20.39 -3.61 -5.25
CA LEU A 276 -19.73 -4.90 -5.05
C LEU A 276 -20.68 -6.01 -4.58
N ARG A 277 -21.74 -5.66 -3.87
CA ARG A 277 -22.80 -6.61 -3.50
C ARG A 277 -23.56 -7.11 -4.72
N ASP A 278 -23.66 -6.27 -5.75
CA ASP A 278 -24.32 -6.57 -7.02
C ASP A 278 -23.38 -7.21 -8.05
N GLY A 279 -22.12 -7.46 -7.69
CA GLY A 279 -21.13 -8.14 -8.54
C GLY A 279 -20.48 -7.27 -9.60
N TYR A 280 -20.48 -5.96 -9.44
CA TYR A 280 -19.77 -5.06 -10.36
C TYR A 280 -19.11 -3.89 -9.64
N ILE A 281 -18.20 -3.20 -10.34
CA ILE A 281 -17.62 -1.92 -9.91
C ILE A 281 -17.58 -0.93 -11.08
N TYR A 282 -17.56 0.35 -10.75
CA TYR A 282 -17.14 1.38 -11.71
C TYR A 282 -15.62 1.50 -11.72
N LYS A 283 -15.04 1.93 -12.83
CA LYS A 283 -13.62 2.23 -12.91
C LYS A 283 -13.25 3.35 -11.93
N VAL A 284 -12.21 3.15 -11.16
CA VAL A 284 -11.71 4.15 -10.20
C VAL A 284 -11.35 5.45 -10.91
N SER A 285 -10.76 5.35 -12.09
CA SER A 285 -10.42 6.49 -12.95
C SER A 285 -11.68 7.33 -13.33
N ASP A 286 -12.81 6.69 -13.59
CA ASP A 286 -14.06 7.37 -13.93
C ASP A 286 -14.67 8.04 -12.69
N ILE A 287 -14.66 7.37 -11.53
CA ILE A 287 -15.11 7.95 -10.26
C ILE A 287 -14.32 9.22 -9.95
N ILE A 288 -13.00 9.17 -10.03
CA ILE A 288 -12.12 10.32 -9.80
C ILE A 288 -12.43 11.46 -10.76
N LYS A 289 -12.61 11.15 -12.03
CA LYS A 289 -12.91 12.14 -13.07
C LYS A 289 -14.23 12.86 -12.79
N VAL A 290 -15.30 12.11 -12.58
CA VAL A 290 -16.65 12.66 -12.31
C VAL A 290 -16.68 13.47 -11.02
N TYR A 291 -16.09 12.97 -9.94
CA TYR A 291 -15.97 13.68 -8.67
C TYR A 291 -15.29 15.05 -8.85
N ASN A 292 -14.14 15.06 -9.54
CA ASN A 292 -13.38 16.30 -9.77
C ASN A 292 -14.16 17.31 -10.64
N GLU A 293 -14.88 16.84 -11.66
CA GLU A 293 -15.71 17.72 -12.51
C GLU A 293 -16.85 18.37 -11.71
N ILE A 294 -17.59 17.60 -10.92
CA ILE A 294 -18.71 18.11 -10.10
C ILE A 294 -18.20 19.07 -9.03
N THR A 295 -17.14 18.73 -8.32
CA THR A 295 -16.59 19.59 -7.25
C THR A 295 -15.98 20.88 -7.79
N LYS A 296 -15.40 20.85 -8.98
CA LYS A 296 -14.91 22.07 -9.66
C LYS A 296 -16.05 23.01 -10.07
N GLN A 297 -17.14 22.47 -10.58
CA GLN A 297 -18.32 23.26 -10.93
C GLN A 297 -18.94 23.95 -9.70
N ARG A 298 -19.04 23.26 -8.57
CA ARG A 298 -19.54 23.82 -7.31
C ARG A 298 -18.69 24.99 -6.81
N ARG A 299 -17.35 24.86 -6.83
CA ARG A 299 -16.42 25.94 -6.43
C ARG A 299 -16.42 27.16 -7.35
N SER A 300 -16.95 27.06 -8.56
CA SER A 300 -17.05 28.18 -9.49
C SER A 300 -18.37 28.95 -9.35
N VAL A 301 -19.31 28.46 -8.55
CA VAL A 301 -20.64 29.08 -8.32
C VAL A 301 -20.68 29.77 -6.94
N ASP A 302 -19.79 29.38 -6.01
CA ASP A 302 -19.52 30.05 -4.73
C ASP A 302 -18.49 31.18 -4.94
#